data_b9f1062bfbfdff7cde4a6370a67612e8
#
_entry.id   b9f1062bfbfdff7cde4a6370a67612e8
#
_cell.length_a   1.000
_cell.length_b   1.000
_cell.length_c   1.000
_cell.angle_alpha   90.00
_cell.angle_beta   90.00
_cell.angle_gamma   90.00
#
_symmetry.space_group_name_H-M   'P 1'
#
loop_
_entity.id
_entity.type
_entity.pdbx_description
1 polymer ?
#
loop_
_entity_poly.entity_id
_entity_poly.type
_entity_poly.pdbx_seq_one_letter_code
_entity_poly.pdbx_strand_id
1 'polypeptide(L)'
;MPVGAPSTRCGIVVHAATAVLLLCAVLPGSAAGQNGDTEARSRCGPPVSVESTIPRNFIVPGVVRSLVVTMLQQSPTFRRQCARLSEYPDLVVDIELVVELPERRAQSSLERNGSGRRAAVQIELRRPALYIEHIAHELEHVLESLDGTDLPRMAREGVDGVMKIGGSYETARARAVGWTVAREVSVR
;
A
#
# COMPACT_ATOMS: atom_id res chain seq x y z
N MET A 1 30.14 44.46 23.52
CA MET A 1 30.90 43.55 22.63
C MET A 1 29.87 42.82 21.78
N PRO A 2 29.83 43.04 20.47
CA PRO A 2 28.86 42.35 19.59
C PRO A 2 29.47 41.06 19.05
N VAL A 3 28.73 39.98 19.15
CA VAL A 3 29.08 38.66 18.60
C VAL A 3 28.48 38.54 17.21
N GLY A 4 29.34 38.27 16.23
CA GLY A 4 29.00 38.19 14.83
C GLY A 4 28.20 36.93 14.49
N ALA A 5 27.23 37.08 13.58
CA ALA A 5 26.45 36.00 12.98
C ALA A 5 27.21 35.35 11.81
N PRO A 6 27.15 34.02 11.62
CA PRO A 6 27.67 33.37 10.43
C PRO A 6 26.67 33.40 9.27
N SER A 7 27.15 33.87 8.13
CA SER A 7 26.49 33.88 6.83
C SER A 7 26.45 32.46 6.24
N THR A 8 25.24 31.91 6.01
CA THR A 8 25.06 30.66 5.32
C THR A 8 24.82 30.92 3.83
N ARG A 9 25.79 30.55 2.99
CA ARG A 9 25.67 30.59 1.53
C ARG A 9 24.79 29.44 1.06
N CYS A 10 23.68 29.79 0.39
CA CYS A 10 22.81 28.88 -0.34
C CYS A 10 23.47 28.54 -1.69
N GLY A 11 23.88 27.29 -1.87
CA GLY A 11 24.38 26.78 -3.15
C GLY A 11 23.24 26.13 -3.94
N ILE A 12 22.89 26.72 -5.07
CA ILE A 12 21.93 26.16 -6.03
C ILE A 12 22.68 25.15 -6.90
N VAL A 13 22.31 23.87 -6.81
CA VAL A 13 22.79 22.82 -7.73
C VAL A 13 21.73 22.62 -8.80
N VAL A 14 22.05 23.02 -10.02
CA VAL A 14 21.22 22.76 -11.20
C VAL A 14 21.60 21.40 -11.78
N HIS A 15 20.69 20.45 -11.77
CA HIS A 15 20.88 19.18 -12.46
C HIS A 15 20.26 19.24 -13.86
N ALA A 16 21.11 19.07 -14.84
CA ALA A 16 20.72 18.96 -16.26
C ALA A 16 20.05 17.61 -16.53
N ALA A 17 18.87 17.66 -17.09
CA ALA A 17 18.14 16.48 -17.56
C ALA A 17 18.70 16.04 -18.93
N THR A 18 19.26 14.84 -19.01
CA THR A 18 19.69 14.21 -20.26
C THR A 18 18.51 13.44 -20.86
N ALA A 19 17.98 13.92 -21.97
CA ALA A 19 16.96 13.22 -22.75
C ALA A 19 17.64 12.15 -23.61
N VAL A 20 17.25 10.89 -23.43
CA VAL A 20 17.62 9.77 -24.29
C VAL A 20 16.51 9.55 -25.31
N LEU A 21 16.79 9.86 -26.56
CA LEU A 21 15.95 9.56 -27.72
C LEU A 21 16.19 8.09 -28.13
N LEU A 22 15.16 7.24 -27.95
CA LEU A 22 15.16 5.89 -28.53
C LEU A 22 14.52 5.92 -29.92
N LEU A 23 15.35 5.68 -30.94
CA LEU A 23 14.94 5.50 -32.33
C LEU A 23 14.40 4.08 -32.52
N CYS A 24 13.09 3.92 -32.75
CA CYS A 24 12.51 2.64 -33.20
C CYS A 24 12.66 2.49 -34.71
N ALA A 25 13.49 1.56 -35.16
CA ALA A 25 13.60 1.14 -36.55
C ALA A 25 12.41 0.24 -36.93
N VAL A 26 11.67 0.69 -37.93
CA VAL A 26 10.61 -0.07 -38.61
C VAL A 26 11.22 -0.93 -39.70
N LEU A 27 11.07 -2.25 -39.63
CA LEU A 27 11.36 -3.19 -40.71
C LEU A 27 10.05 -3.66 -41.35
N PRO A 28 9.90 -3.60 -42.68
CA PRO A 28 8.79 -4.22 -43.41
C PRO A 28 9.16 -5.67 -43.76
N GLY A 29 8.39 -6.63 -43.33
CA GLY A 29 8.49 -8.03 -43.75
C GLY A 29 7.16 -8.54 -44.28
N SER A 30 7.00 -8.61 -45.59
CA SER A 30 5.92 -9.30 -46.27
C SER A 30 6.17 -10.80 -46.26
N ALA A 31 5.14 -11.60 -45.96
CA ALA A 31 4.97 -12.91 -46.58
C ALA A 31 3.51 -13.38 -46.40
N ALA A 32 2.86 -13.64 -47.50
CA ALA A 32 1.57 -14.29 -47.61
C ALA A 32 1.67 -15.77 -47.29
N GLY A 33 0.68 -16.32 -46.62
CA GLY A 33 0.52 -17.74 -46.43
C GLY A 33 -0.93 -18.04 -46.02
N GLN A 34 -1.65 -18.67 -46.95
CA GLN A 34 -3.05 -19.04 -46.85
C GLN A 34 -3.31 -20.27 -46.00
N ASN A 35 -4.55 -20.34 -45.54
CA ASN A 35 -5.37 -21.54 -45.25
C ASN A 35 -5.12 -22.32 -43.95
N GLY A 36 -6.16 -22.34 -43.16
CA GLY A 36 -6.36 -23.26 -42.07
C GLY A 36 -7.54 -22.82 -41.20
N ASP A 37 -8.79 -22.98 -41.70
CA ASP A 37 -10.00 -22.96 -40.88
C ASP A 37 -9.88 -23.99 -39.78
N THR A 38 -9.57 -23.55 -38.59
CA THR A 38 -9.88 -24.33 -37.38
C THR A 38 -10.46 -23.36 -36.38
N GLU A 39 -11.77 -23.36 -36.35
CA GLU A 39 -12.64 -22.66 -35.41
C GLU A 39 -12.37 -23.17 -33.99
N ALA A 40 -11.23 -22.74 -33.43
CA ALA A 40 -10.98 -22.85 -32.00
C ALA A 40 -11.84 -21.80 -31.31
N ARG A 41 -13.12 -22.11 -31.13
CA ARG A 41 -13.97 -21.46 -30.13
C ARG A 41 -13.26 -21.54 -28.80
N SER A 42 -12.46 -20.52 -28.53
CA SER A 42 -11.97 -20.23 -27.18
C SER A 42 -13.22 -20.11 -26.30
N ARG A 43 -13.54 -21.22 -25.62
CA ARG A 43 -14.53 -21.19 -24.55
C ARG A 43 -13.94 -20.29 -23.48
N CYS A 44 -14.24 -18.99 -23.56
CA CYS A 44 -14.22 -18.14 -22.40
C CYS A 44 -15.17 -18.77 -21.40
N GLY A 45 -14.62 -19.57 -20.49
CA GLY A 45 -15.36 -20.00 -19.32
C GLY A 45 -15.95 -18.74 -18.67
N PRO A 46 -17.12 -18.85 -18.00
CA PRO A 46 -17.69 -17.71 -17.30
C PRO A 46 -16.59 -17.13 -16.41
N PRO A 47 -16.47 -15.78 -16.31
CA PRO A 47 -15.52 -15.18 -15.42
C PRO A 47 -15.76 -15.78 -14.05
N VAL A 48 -14.74 -16.46 -13.51
CA VAL A 48 -14.78 -16.95 -12.14
C VAL A 48 -14.98 -15.70 -11.31
N SER A 49 -16.18 -15.48 -10.85
CA SER A 49 -16.48 -14.45 -9.87
C SER A 49 -15.72 -14.87 -8.61
N VAL A 50 -14.49 -14.39 -8.50
CA VAL A 50 -13.79 -14.39 -7.22
C VAL A 50 -14.64 -13.47 -6.36
N GLU A 51 -15.55 -14.04 -5.60
CA GLU A 51 -16.25 -13.33 -4.54
C GLU A 51 -15.15 -12.82 -3.61
N SER A 52 -14.78 -11.56 -3.81
CA SER A 52 -13.82 -10.85 -2.97
C SER A 52 -14.52 -10.55 -1.66
N THR A 53 -14.68 -11.60 -0.86
CA THR A 53 -15.26 -11.49 0.48
C THR A 53 -14.20 -10.98 1.43
N ILE A 54 -14.59 -10.05 2.28
CA ILE A 54 -13.75 -9.57 3.37
C ILE A 54 -13.35 -10.79 4.22
N PRO A 55 -12.04 -10.97 4.52
CA PRO A 55 -11.58 -12.10 5.32
C PRO A 55 -12.30 -12.17 6.68
N ARG A 56 -12.53 -13.38 7.18
CA ARG A 56 -13.31 -13.59 8.41
C ARG A 56 -12.69 -12.97 9.67
N ASN A 57 -11.38 -12.81 9.67
CA ASN A 57 -10.64 -12.20 10.76
C ASN A 57 -10.61 -10.67 10.69
N PHE A 58 -11.34 -10.04 9.74
CA PHE A 58 -11.45 -8.59 9.63
C PHE A 58 -12.78 -8.09 10.18
N ILE A 59 -12.72 -7.12 11.07
CA ILE A 59 -13.85 -6.31 11.53
C ILE A 59 -13.79 -5.00 10.76
N VAL A 60 -14.81 -4.74 9.94
CA VAL A 60 -14.85 -3.56 9.07
C VAL A 60 -16.14 -2.80 9.31
N PRO A 61 -16.08 -1.50 9.68
CA PRO A 61 -17.26 -0.66 9.88
C PRO A 61 -18.09 -0.58 8.60
N GLY A 62 -19.42 -0.54 8.76
CA GLY A 62 -20.36 -0.49 7.62
C GLY A 62 -20.07 0.63 6.63
N VAL A 63 -19.65 1.79 7.13
CA VAL A 63 -19.36 3.00 6.32
C VAL A 63 -18.18 2.84 5.36
N VAL A 64 -17.18 1.99 5.66
CA VAL A 64 -16.03 1.70 4.77
C VAL A 64 -16.09 0.30 4.17
N ARG A 65 -17.11 -0.48 4.47
CA ARG A 65 -17.21 -1.87 4.01
C ARG A 65 -17.22 -1.98 2.49
N SER A 66 -18.01 -1.15 1.79
CA SER A 66 -18.04 -1.10 0.33
C SER A 66 -16.69 -0.74 -0.27
N LEU A 67 -15.96 0.18 0.37
CA LEU A 67 -14.63 0.58 -0.05
C LEU A 67 -13.64 -0.59 0.06
N VAL A 68 -13.63 -1.30 1.18
CA VAL A 68 -12.76 -2.48 1.38
C VAL A 68 -13.07 -3.57 0.37
N VAL A 69 -14.36 -3.81 0.05
CA VAL A 69 -14.76 -4.73 -1.02
C VAL A 69 -14.21 -4.28 -2.37
N THR A 70 -14.32 -2.99 -2.70
CA THR A 70 -13.74 -2.43 -3.93
C THR A 70 -12.22 -2.62 -3.99
N MET A 71 -11.52 -2.38 -2.89
CA MET A 71 -10.08 -2.62 -2.79
C MET A 71 -9.74 -4.10 -3.05
N LEU A 72 -10.48 -5.04 -2.47
CA LEU A 72 -10.32 -6.47 -2.72
C LEU A 72 -10.60 -6.86 -4.18
N GLN A 73 -11.57 -6.25 -4.82
CA GLN A 73 -11.90 -6.52 -6.23
C GLN A 73 -10.85 -5.98 -7.19
N GLN A 74 -10.35 -4.77 -6.95
CA GLN A 74 -9.55 -4.02 -7.92
C GLN A 74 -8.05 -4.10 -7.67
N SER A 75 -7.60 -4.25 -6.41
CA SER A 75 -6.18 -4.24 -6.08
C SER A 75 -5.62 -5.65 -5.83
N PRO A 76 -4.77 -6.18 -6.73
CA PRO A 76 -4.04 -7.41 -6.46
C PRO A 76 -3.07 -7.28 -5.27
N THR A 77 -2.53 -6.09 -5.04
CA THR A 77 -1.66 -5.82 -3.89
C THR A 77 -2.43 -5.93 -2.59
N PHE A 78 -3.63 -5.34 -2.51
CA PHE A 78 -4.46 -5.42 -1.32
C PHE A 78 -4.94 -6.86 -1.04
N ARG A 79 -5.29 -7.63 -2.08
CA ARG A 79 -5.62 -9.05 -1.93
C ARG A 79 -4.48 -9.86 -1.31
N ARG A 80 -3.24 -9.66 -1.77
CA ARG A 80 -2.06 -10.33 -1.20
C ARG A 80 -1.83 -9.95 0.26
N GLN A 81 -2.00 -8.68 0.59
CA GLN A 81 -1.89 -8.17 1.95
C GLN A 81 -2.92 -8.81 2.87
N CYS A 82 -4.20 -8.85 2.47
CA CYS A 82 -5.27 -9.50 3.22
C CYS A 82 -5.05 -11.02 3.34
N ALA A 83 -4.57 -11.68 2.28
CA ALA A 83 -4.26 -13.11 2.32
C ALA A 83 -3.16 -13.41 3.38
N ARG A 84 -2.07 -12.65 3.41
CA ARG A 84 -1.02 -12.79 4.42
C ARG A 84 -1.53 -12.58 5.84
N LEU A 85 -2.37 -11.56 6.07
CA LEU A 85 -2.98 -11.33 7.39
C LEU A 85 -3.91 -12.47 7.81
N SER A 86 -4.51 -13.17 6.85
CA SER A 86 -5.38 -14.31 7.10
C SER A 86 -4.62 -15.61 7.42
N GLU A 87 -3.31 -15.67 7.19
CA GLU A 87 -2.45 -16.79 7.58
C GLU A 87 -2.25 -16.88 9.10
N TYR A 88 -2.62 -15.85 9.83
CA TYR A 88 -2.54 -15.79 11.29
C TYR A 88 -3.91 -16.10 11.92
N PRO A 89 -4.19 -17.34 12.34
CA PRO A 89 -5.52 -17.75 12.79
C PRO A 89 -5.95 -17.10 14.11
N ASP A 90 -5.00 -16.63 14.90
CA ASP A 90 -5.22 -15.93 16.16
C ASP A 90 -5.26 -14.39 16.01
N LEU A 91 -5.17 -13.87 14.79
CA LEU A 91 -5.20 -12.43 14.52
C LEU A 91 -6.61 -11.97 14.22
N VAL A 92 -7.05 -10.93 14.90
CA VAL A 92 -8.21 -10.11 14.52
C VAL A 92 -7.70 -8.76 14.03
N VAL A 93 -8.10 -8.36 12.84
CA VAL A 93 -7.84 -7.04 12.27
C VAL A 93 -9.09 -6.18 12.39
N ASP A 94 -9.00 -5.10 13.15
CA ASP A 94 -10.10 -4.18 13.38
C ASP A 94 -9.81 -2.83 12.72
N ILE A 95 -10.62 -2.45 11.73
CA ILE A 95 -10.53 -1.15 11.07
C ILE A 95 -11.51 -0.21 11.75
N GLU A 96 -11.00 0.87 12.29
CA GLU A 96 -11.77 1.84 13.05
C GLU A 96 -11.71 3.22 12.36
N LEU A 97 -12.85 3.90 12.31
CA LEU A 97 -12.89 5.31 11.93
C LEU A 97 -12.97 6.16 13.20
N VAL A 98 -12.02 7.06 13.36
CA VAL A 98 -11.93 7.94 14.51
C VAL A 98 -12.10 9.40 14.10
N VAL A 99 -12.63 10.23 15.00
CA VAL A 99 -12.90 11.65 14.71
C VAL A 99 -11.60 12.42 14.50
N GLU A 100 -10.60 12.12 15.34
CA GLU A 100 -9.33 12.82 15.35
C GLU A 100 -8.22 11.89 15.86
N LEU A 101 -7.05 11.98 15.22
CA LEU A 101 -5.82 11.37 15.68
C LEU A 101 -4.80 12.48 15.95
N PRO A 102 -4.20 12.56 17.15
CA PRO A 102 -3.17 13.54 17.44
C PRO A 102 -1.99 13.38 16.47
N GLU A 103 -1.64 14.46 15.79
CA GLU A 103 -0.48 14.55 14.89
C GLU A 103 -0.49 13.59 13.69
N ARG A 104 -1.57 12.82 13.46
CA ARG A 104 -1.64 11.77 12.43
C ARG A 104 -2.98 11.73 11.74
N ARG A 105 -3.04 10.97 10.66
CA ARG A 105 -4.28 10.73 9.88
C ARG A 105 -4.70 9.27 9.91
N ALA A 106 -3.74 8.41 10.20
CA ALA A 106 -3.94 7.00 10.39
C ALA A 106 -2.89 6.47 11.35
N GLN A 107 -3.17 5.37 12.00
CA GLN A 107 -2.22 4.63 12.82
C GLN A 107 -2.67 3.18 12.98
N SER A 108 -1.69 2.30 13.19
CA SER A 108 -1.94 0.92 13.57
C SER A 108 -1.25 0.55 14.86
N SER A 109 -1.85 -0.38 15.58
CA SER A 109 -1.26 -1.02 16.75
C SER A 109 -1.50 -2.53 16.70
N LEU A 110 -0.55 -3.30 17.22
CA LEU A 110 -0.69 -4.74 17.37
C LEU A 110 -0.55 -5.10 18.86
N GLU A 111 -1.64 -5.56 19.42
CA GLU A 111 -1.71 -5.98 20.81
C GLU A 111 -1.80 -7.51 20.92
N ARG A 112 -1.16 -8.06 21.92
CA ARG A 112 -1.30 -9.48 22.29
C ARG A 112 -2.06 -9.56 23.58
N ASN A 113 -3.20 -10.23 23.55
CA ASN A 113 -3.96 -10.61 24.74
C ASN A 113 -3.90 -12.14 24.90
N GLY A 114 -4.24 -12.65 26.09
CA GLY A 114 -3.98 -14.06 26.47
C GLY A 114 -4.48 -15.13 25.49
N SER A 115 -5.39 -14.82 24.56
CA SER A 115 -5.98 -15.76 23.60
C SER A 115 -5.65 -15.48 22.14
N GLY A 116 -4.98 -14.36 21.83
CA GLY A 116 -4.70 -13.99 20.43
C GLY A 116 -4.04 -12.63 20.26
N ARG A 117 -4.04 -12.18 19.00
CA ARG A 117 -3.53 -10.87 18.59
C ARG A 117 -4.66 -10.03 18.03
N ARG A 118 -4.68 -8.74 18.36
CA ARG A 118 -5.57 -7.76 17.77
C ARG A 118 -4.75 -6.65 17.14
N ALA A 119 -4.95 -6.43 15.86
CA ALA A 119 -4.45 -5.26 15.15
C ALA A 119 -5.59 -4.24 15.06
N ALA A 120 -5.42 -3.07 15.65
CA ALA A 120 -6.31 -1.94 15.45
C ALA A 120 -5.71 -1.02 14.38
N VAL A 121 -6.50 -0.74 13.34
CA VAL A 121 -6.17 0.18 12.24
C VAL A 121 -7.12 1.36 12.33
N GLN A 122 -6.64 2.48 12.82
CA GLN A 122 -7.43 3.69 13.06
C GLN A 122 -7.19 4.70 11.94
N ILE A 123 -8.27 5.17 11.32
CA ILE A 123 -8.24 6.11 10.21
C ILE A 123 -9.06 7.35 10.58
N GLU A 124 -8.52 8.54 10.36
CA GLU A 124 -9.23 9.80 10.64
C GLU A 124 -10.38 10.03 9.64
N LEU A 125 -11.57 10.34 10.16
CA LEU A 125 -12.81 10.55 9.38
C LEU A 125 -12.74 11.71 8.38
N ARG A 126 -11.90 12.70 8.61
CA ARG A 126 -11.93 13.98 7.88
C ARG A 126 -11.49 13.91 6.43
N ARG A 127 -10.88 12.79 5.96
CA ARG A 127 -10.29 12.70 4.63
C ARG A 127 -10.64 11.39 3.91
N PRO A 128 -11.90 11.20 3.52
CA PRO A 128 -12.34 9.95 2.87
C PRO A 128 -11.58 9.63 1.58
N ALA A 129 -11.09 10.63 0.85
CA ALA A 129 -10.29 10.43 -0.36
C ALA A 129 -8.95 9.69 -0.12
N LEU A 130 -8.46 9.65 1.12
CA LEU A 130 -7.20 8.99 1.48
C LEU A 130 -7.41 7.63 2.18
N TYR A 131 -8.65 7.18 2.37
CA TYR A 131 -8.92 5.93 3.11
C TYR A 131 -8.26 4.71 2.46
N ILE A 132 -8.27 4.61 1.14
CA ILE A 132 -7.66 3.49 0.41
C ILE A 132 -6.17 3.40 0.72
N GLU A 133 -5.47 4.51 0.56
CA GLU A 133 -4.03 4.61 0.83
C GLU A 133 -3.73 4.30 2.30
N HIS A 134 -4.45 4.95 3.23
CA HIS A 134 -4.20 4.81 4.66
C HIS A 134 -4.50 3.39 5.16
N ILE A 135 -5.61 2.77 4.74
CA ILE A 135 -5.92 1.40 5.15
C ILE A 135 -4.82 0.45 4.72
N ALA A 136 -4.40 0.51 3.45
CA ALA A 136 -3.35 -0.37 2.94
C ALA A 136 -1.99 -0.11 3.59
N HIS A 137 -1.66 1.16 3.84
CA HIS A 137 -0.45 1.59 4.53
C HIS A 137 -0.38 1.02 5.96
N GLU A 138 -1.42 1.20 6.75
CA GLU A 138 -1.46 0.75 8.14
C GLU A 138 -1.49 -0.79 8.27
N LEU A 139 -2.16 -1.47 7.35
CA LEU A 139 -2.11 -2.93 7.30
C LEU A 139 -0.70 -3.45 6.99
N GLU A 140 0.12 -2.69 6.24
CA GLU A 140 1.50 -3.06 6.00
C GLU A 140 2.35 -2.94 7.26
N HIS A 141 2.12 -1.93 8.10
CA HIS A 141 2.76 -1.82 9.41
C HIS A 141 2.37 -2.98 10.34
N VAL A 142 1.12 -3.45 10.27
CA VAL A 142 0.72 -4.67 10.98
C VAL A 142 1.53 -5.87 10.51
N LEU A 143 1.71 -6.04 9.19
CA LEU A 143 2.53 -7.13 8.63
C LEU A 143 4.00 -7.00 9.04
N GLU A 144 4.59 -5.81 9.00
CA GLU A 144 5.95 -5.56 9.49
C GLU A 144 6.12 -5.99 10.96
N SER A 145 5.12 -5.68 11.78
CA SER A 145 5.11 -6.08 13.20
C SER A 145 4.98 -7.60 13.37
N LEU A 146 4.17 -8.27 12.54
CA LEU A 146 3.99 -9.72 12.54
C LEU A 146 5.25 -10.45 12.03
N ASP A 147 5.94 -9.85 11.06
CA ASP A 147 7.22 -10.33 10.51
C ASP A 147 8.39 -10.16 11.53
N GLY A 148 8.13 -9.53 12.68
CA GLY A 148 9.14 -9.27 13.71
C GLY A 148 10.16 -8.20 13.34
N THR A 149 9.78 -7.27 12.46
CA THR A 149 10.64 -6.16 12.02
C THR A 149 10.94 -5.24 13.20
N ASP A 150 12.21 -5.07 13.56
CA ASP A 150 12.66 -4.16 14.63
C ASP A 150 12.78 -2.72 14.09
N LEU A 151 11.63 -2.06 13.90
CA LEU A 151 11.57 -0.69 13.40
C LEU A 151 12.36 0.31 14.28
N PRO A 152 12.33 0.21 15.64
CA PRO A 152 13.16 1.03 16.50
C PRO A 152 14.66 0.92 16.20
N ARG A 153 15.15 -0.30 15.98
CA ARG A 153 16.56 -0.54 15.63
C ARG A 153 16.86 0.02 14.25
N MET A 154 16.05 -0.31 13.25
CA MET A 154 16.24 0.13 11.87
C MET A 154 16.26 1.64 11.75
N ALA A 155 15.40 2.35 12.47
CA ALA A 155 15.37 3.81 12.50
C ALA A 155 16.65 4.40 13.12
N ARG A 156 17.19 3.78 14.18
CA ARG A 156 18.48 4.23 14.78
C ARG A 156 19.67 3.99 13.86
N GLU A 157 19.64 2.90 13.11
CA GLU A 157 20.69 2.50 12.16
C GLU A 157 20.57 3.21 10.80
N GLY A 158 19.49 3.96 10.57
CA GLY A 158 19.23 4.67 9.30
C GLY A 158 18.97 3.71 8.13
N VAL A 159 18.42 2.51 8.42
CA VAL A 159 18.20 1.47 7.41
C VAL A 159 16.96 1.77 6.58
N ASP A 160 17.12 1.73 5.25
CA ASP A 160 16.07 1.60 4.22
C ASP A 160 14.79 2.45 4.39
N GLY A 161 14.95 3.74 4.66
CA GLY A 161 13.83 4.67 4.69
C GLY A 161 12.88 4.46 5.87
N VAL A 162 13.35 3.81 6.94
CA VAL A 162 12.65 3.79 8.23
C VAL A 162 12.94 5.08 8.97
N MET A 163 11.89 5.82 9.29
CA MET A 163 11.98 7.10 9.99
C MET A 163 11.11 7.09 11.23
N LYS A 164 11.59 7.71 12.31
CA LYS A 164 10.75 8.01 13.46
C LYS A 164 10.02 9.32 13.24
N ILE A 165 8.69 9.30 13.25
CA ILE A 165 7.84 10.48 13.11
C ILE A 165 6.92 10.55 14.33
N GLY A 166 7.13 11.57 15.17
CA GLY A 166 6.45 11.63 16.46
C GLY A 166 6.75 10.39 17.32
N GLY A 167 5.73 9.70 17.81
CA GLY A 167 5.87 8.48 18.60
C GLY A 167 5.84 7.16 17.79
N SER A 168 5.84 7.19 16.45
CA SER A 168 5.78 6.00 15.57
C SER A 168 6.93 5.91 14.61
N TYR A 169 6.90 4.83 13.83
CA TYR A 169 7.84 4.57 12.76
C TYR A 169 7.10 4.56 11.43
N GLU A 170 7.71 5.22 10.44
CA GLU A 170 7.26 5.26 9.06
C GLU A 170 8.25 4.46 8.21
N THR A 171 7.78 3.67 7.24
CA THR A 171 8.63 2.85 6.37
C THR A 171 8.43 3.17 4.90
N ALA A 172 9.47 3.01 4.09
CA ALA A 172 9.35 3.11 2.65
C ALA A 172 8.42 2.02 2.09
N ARG A 173 8.40 0.85 2.72
CA ARG A 173 7.55 -0.30 2.35
C ARG A 173 6.08 0.03 2.53
N ALA A 174 5.66 0.50 3.71
CA ALA A 174 4.26 0.84 3.98
C ALA A 174 3.76 1.96 3.05
N ARG A 175 4.57 3.00 2.82
CA ARG A 175 4.24 4.06 1.85
C ARG A 175 4.06 3.53 0.44
N ALA A 176 4.99 2.70 -0.04
CA ALA A 176 4.93 2.14 -1.39
C ALA A 176 3.69 1.26 -1.59
N VAL A 177 3.31 0.46 -0.58
CA VAL A 177 2.11 -0.37 -0.62
C VAL A 177 0.85 0.50 -0.63
N GLY A 178 0.73 1.48 0.26
CA GLY A 178 -0.41 2.40 0.30
C GLY A 178 -0.64 3.08 -1.06
N TRP A 179 0.39 3.68 -1.65
CA TRP A 179 0.30 4.32 -2.96
C TRP A 179 -0.01 3.34 -4.09
N THR A 180 0.53 2.12 -4.05
CA THR A 180 0.26 1.11 -5.07
C THR A 180 -1.20 0.72 -5.06
N VAL A 181 -1.78 0.44 -3.88
CA VAL A 181 -3.19 0.09 -3.74
C VAL A 181 -4.08 1.24 -4.19
N ALA A 182 -3.77 2.49 -3.78
CA ALA A 182 -4.53 3.66 -4.20
C ALA A 182 -4.56 3.80 -5.73
N ARG A 183 -3.44 3.58 -6.42
CA ARG A 183 -3.39 3.61 -7.90
C ARG A 183 -4.18 2.46 -8.52
N GLU A 184 -4.04 1.24 -8.02
CA GLU A 184 -4.73 0.06 -8.55
C GLU A 184 -6.26 0.22 -8.49
N VAL A 185 -6.77 0.90 -7.45
CA VAL A 185 -8.21 1.18 -7.28
C VAL A 185 -8.68 2.38 -8.10
N SER A 186 -7.81 3.36 -8.38
CA SER A 186 -8.17 4.62 -9.08
C SER A 186 -8.18 4.52 -10.61
N VAL A 187 -7.61 3.47 -11.20
CA VAL A 187 -7.36 3.36 -12.67
C VAL A 187 -8.56 2.76 -13.43
N ARG A 188 -9.74 2.64 -12.82
CA ARG A 188 -10.91 2.06 -13.52
C ARG A 188 -12.09 3.00 -13.59
#